data_c14fc9cc954ae1cf7897cd1c18eb1026
#
_entry.id   c14fc9cc954ae1cf7897cd1c18eb1026
#
_cell.length_a   1.000
_cell.length_b   1.000
_cell.length_c   1.000
_cell.angle_alpha   90.00
_cell.angle_beta   90.00
_cell.angle_gamma   90.00
#
_symmetry.space_group_name_H-M   'P 1'
#
loop_
_entity.id
_entity.type
_entity.pdbx_description
1 polymer ?
#
loop_
_entity_poly.entity_id
_entity_poly.type
_entity_poly.pdbx_seq_one_letter_code
_entity_poly.pdbx_strand_id
1 'polypeptide(L)'
;HHRANYDSEATGHLLYKFLKDAEARYDVKYVDDLNKHMEENNAYRHARPFHVTIFAQTQAGLKNLFKLVSLSNVEYFYRVPRIPRTVLTKYREGLLLGTACSSGEVFTAMMEKGYDQALEKARYYDFIEVQPKPNYAPLLEQHVIADEDHLEDILKNMVKLGDELEKTVVATGDVHYLDPHDGIYRKILINSQGGANPLNRTERPEVHFRTTDEMLNEFAFLGEEKAHELVVENSNKIAAEIDDNIRPVKDKLYPPHMKGAEQEIQDRTWNTARKWYGDPLPQLVQDRIELELNSIVKNGFSVHYLIAQRLVAKSNKDGYLVGSRGSVGSSVVATLSGITEVNPLPPHYRCPNCQFTHFYTQGEYSSGFDLPDKKCPKCGTLMVKDGHDIPFQTFLGFKGNKVPDID
;
A
#
# COMPACT_ATOMS: atom_id res chain seq x y z
N HIS A 1 6.69 -44.51 -25.38
CA HIS A 1 8.17 -44.36 -25.43
C HIS A 1 8.68 -43.57 -24.23
N HIS A 2 8.73 -44.17 -23.05
CA HIS A 2 9.27 -43.55 -21.83
C HIS A 2 10.59 -44.24 -21.45
N ARG A 3 11.62 -44.09 -22.31
CA ARG A 3 12.98 -44.49 -21.97
C ARG A 3 13.85 -43.27 -21.89
N ALA A 4 14.60 -43.13 -20.81
CA ALA A 4 15.41 -41.93 -20.50
C ALA A 4 16.34 -41.47 -21.64
N ASN A 5 16.90 -42.44 -22.41
CA ASN A 5 17.74 -42.13 -23.56
C ASN A 5 16.99 -41.46 -24.73
N TYR A 6 15.75 -41.89 -25.02
CA TYR A 6 14.95 -41.24 -26.07
C TYR A 6 14.42 -39.88 -25.64
N ASP A 7 14.09 -39.70 -24.37
CA ASP A 7 13.68 -38.41 -23.82
C ASP A 7 14.86 -37.44 -23.84
N SER A 8 16.08 -37.90 -23.52
CA SER A 8 17.29 -37.08 -23.59
C SER A 8 17.64 -36.70 -25.04
N GLU A 9 17.51 -37.63 -25.99
CA GLU A 9 17.75 -37.38 -27.43
C GLU A 9 16.71 -36.35 -27.97
N ALA A 10 15.44 -36.51 -27.66
CA ALA A 10 14.38 -35.59 -28.06
C ALA A 10 14.59 -34.19 -27.47
N THR A 11 15.00 -34.11 -26.19
CA THR A 11 15.32 -32.86 -25.52
C THR A 11 16.54 -32.18 -26.16
N GLY A 12 17.57 -32.94 -26.50
CA GLY A 12 18.77 -32.43 -27.21
C GLY A 12 18.42 -31.87 -28.59
N HIS A 13 17.57 -32.57 -29.35
CA HIS A 13 17.06 -32.09 -30.64
C HIS A 13 16.24 -30.81 -30.52
N LEU A 14 15.40 -30.72 -29.51
CA LEU A 14 14.58 -29.53 -29.24
C LEU A 14 15.46 -28.34 -28.86
N LEU A 15 16.45 -28.55 -27.98
CA LEU A 15 17.40 -27.53 -27.58
C LEU A 15 18.19 -27.01 -28.78
N TYR A 16 18.73 -27.93 -29.64
CA TYR A 16 19.44 -27.53 -30.84
C TYR A 16 18.59 -26.67 -31.77
N LYS A 17 17.33 -27.02 -31.96
CA LYS A 17 16.37 -26.22 -32.76
C LYS A 17 16.14 -24.83 -32.15
N PHE A 18 15.97 -24.73 -30.85
CA PHE A 18 15.82 -23.43 -30.18
C PHE A 18 17.07 -22.57 -30.28
N LEU A 19 18.24 -23.15 -30.15
CA LEU A 19 19.50 -22.42 -30.30
C LEU A 19 19.68 -21.88 -31.73
N LYS A 20 19.33 -22.67 -32.76
CA LYS A 20 19.34 -22.23 -34.15
C LYS A 20 18.32 -21.11 -34.42
N ASP A 21 17.15 -21.21 -33.87
CA ASP A 21 16.11 -20.17 -33.95
C ASP A 21 16.58 -18.87 -33.25
N ALA A 22 17.22 -18.99 -32.11
CA ALA A 22 17.75 -17.86 -31.33
C ALA A 22 18.90 -17.17 -32.08
N GLU A 23 19.83 -17.95 -32.65
CA GLU A 23 20.90 -17.44 -33.51
C GLU A 23 20.34 -16.63 -34.70
N ALA A 24 19.30 -17.16 -35.35
CA ALA A 24 18.69 -16.53 -36.51
C ALA A 24 17.89 -15.26 -36.16
N ARG A 25 17.24 -15.22 -35.00
CA ARG A 25 16.36 -14.09 -34.59
C ARG A 25 17.10 -12.98 -33.86
N TYR A 26 18.10 -13.31 -33.07
CA TYR A 26 18.75 -12.39 -32.13
C TYR A 26 20.24 -12.21 -32.35
N ASP A 27 20.83 -12.86 -33.37
CA ASP A 27 22.28 -12.84 -33.65
C ASP A 27 23.13 -13.20 -32.42
N VAL A 28 22.68 -14.17 -31.62
CA VAL A 28 23.36 -14.63 -30.40
C VAL A 28 24.31 -15.75 -30.71
N LYS A 29 25.54 -15.66 -30.20
CA LYS A 29 26.58 -16.69 -30.38
C LYS A 29 26.71 -17.63 -29.19
N TYR A 30 26.34 -17.16 -28.02
CA TYR A 30 26.42 -17.89 -26.76
C TYR A 30 25.06 -17.90 -26.08
N VAL A 31 24.76 -18.98 -25.33
CA VAL A 31 23.47 -19.12 -24.59
C VAL A 31 23.23 -17.96 -23.62
N ASP A 32 24.31 -17.47 -23.00
CA ASP A 32 24.20 -16.32 -22.05
C ASP A 32 23.79 -15.01 -22.72
N ASP A 33 24.00 -14.86 -24.02
CA ASP A 33 23.54 -13.69 -24.76
C ASP A 33 22.04 -13.63 -24.87
N LEU A 34 21.32 -14.76 -24.75
CA LEU A 34 19.86 -14.80 -24.72
C LEU A 34 19.28 -13.99 -23.57
N ASN A 35 19.98 -13.91 -22.44
CA ASN A 35 19.56 -13.13 -21.30
C ASN A 35 19.42 -11.63 -21.58
N LYS A 36 20.19 -11.12 -22.55
CA LYS A 36 20.12 -9.70 -22.97
C LYS A 36 18.81 -9.35 -23.69
N HIS A 37 18.14 -10.36 -24.25
CA HIS A 37 16.88 -10.21 -24.99
C HIS A 37 15.63 -10.59 -24.17
N MET A 38 15.80 -11.01 -22.92
CA MET A 38 14.69 -11.48 -22.09
C MET A 38 13.67 -10.37 -21.78
N GLU A 39 14.08 -9.11 -21.73
CA GLU A 39 13.18 -7.98 -21.41
C GLU A 39 12.20 -7.66 -22.54
N GLU A 40 12.58 -7.85 -23.78
CA GLU A 40 11.78 -7.51 -24.96
C GLU A 40 10.52 -8.39 -25.13
N ASN A 41 10.47 -9.56 -24.46
CA ASN A 41 9.46 -10.59 -24.68
C ASN A 41 8.58 -10.94 -23.49
N ASN A 42 8.33 -10.01 -22.53
CA ASN A 42 7.60 -10.33 -21.29
C ASN A 42 8.22 -11.51 -20.50
N ALA A 43 9.54 -11.71 -20.59
CA ALA A 43 10.24 -12.81 -19.95
C ALA A 43 10.05 -12.83 -18.43
N TYR A 44 9.80 -11.67 -17.81
CA TYR A 44 9.46 -11.59 -16.38
C TYR A 44 8.24 -12.46 -16.00
N ARG A 45 7.36 -12.80 -16.95
CA ARG A 45 6.20 -13.68 -16.70
C ARG A 45 6.59 -15.15 -16.59
N HIS A 46 7.67 -15.54 -17.28
CA HIS A 46 8.10 -16.94 -17.37
C HIS A 46 9.29 -17.25 -16.47
N ALA A 47 10.07 -16.24 -16.10
CA ALA A 47 11.20 -16.41 -15.20
C ALA A 47 10.74 -16.79 -13.79
N ARG A 48 11.52 -17.64 -13.09
CA ARG A 48 11.32 -17.91 -11.66
C ARG A 48 11.63 -16.63 -10.88
N PRO A 49 10.69 -16.08 -10.11
CA PRO A 49 10.97 -14.94 -9.24
C PRO A 49 11.72 -15.39 -7.99
N PHE A 50 12.59 -14.53 -7.47
CA PHE A 50 13.29 -14.70 -6.21
C PHE A 50 12.88 -13.59 -5.25
N HIS A 51 12.95 -13.85 -3.95
CA HIS A 51 12.77 -12.83 -2.94
C HIS A 51 14.01 -11.94 -2.85
N VAL A 52 13.79 -10.68 -2.53
CA VAL A 52 14.83 -9.68 -2.26
C VAL A 52 14.38 -8.79 -1.12
N THR A 53 15.24 -8.51 -0.16
CA THR A 53 15.03 -7.50 0.88
C THR A 53 15.54 -6.16 0.36
N ILE A 54 14.73 -5.10 0.49
CA ILE A 54 15.10 -3.76 0.03
C ILE A 54 14.85 -2.76 1.15
N PHE A 55 15.89 -2.13 1.66
CA PHE A 55 15.80 -1.02 2.60
C PHE A 55 16.01 0.31 1.89
N ALA A 56 15.17 1.30 2.22
CA ALA A 56 15.43 2.68 1.84
C ALA A 56 16.47 3.28 2.79
N GLN A 57 17.69 3.48 2.31
CA GLN A 57 18.80 4.04 3.08
C GLN A 57 18.70 5.57 3.21
N THR A 58 18.10 6.23 2.22
CA THR A 58 17.96 7.68 2.14
C THR A 58 16.54 8.09 1.73
N GLN A 59 16.19 9.37 1.88
CA GLN A 59 14.91 9.88 1.38
C GLN A 59 14.77 9.75 -0.16
N ALA A 60 15.86 9.83 -0.91
CA ALA A 60 15.89 9.55 -2.35
C ALA A 60 15.63 8.07 -2.62
N GLY A 61 16.25 7.18 -1.82
CA GLY A 61 16.02 5.73 -1.85
C GLY A 61 14.56 5.38 -1.59
N LEU A 62 13.91 6.02 -0.61
CA LEU A 62 12.47 5.83 -0.36
C LEU A 62 11.62 6.15 -1.61
N LYS A 63 11.94 7.23 -2.32
CA LYS A 63 11.26 7.57 -3.58
C LYS A 63 11.48 6.49 -4.65
N ASN A 64 12.69 5.94 -4.74
CA ASN A 64 13.00 4.85 -5.66
C ASN A 64 12.29 3.55 -5.26
N LEU A 65 12.21 3.24 -3.96
CA LEU A 65 11.45 2.11 -3.46
C LEU A 65 9.96 2.21 -3.83
N PHE A 66 9.33 3.36 -3.65
CA PHE A 66 7.95 3.58 -4.08
C PHE A 66 7.75 3.40 -5.58
N LYS A 67 8.71 3.83 -6.41
CA LYS A 67 8.67 3.59 -7.87
C LYS A 67 8.76 2.11 -8.19
N LEU A 68 9.69 1.38 -7.56
CA LEU A 68 9.85 -0.06 -7.75
C LEU A 68 8.58 -0.82 -7.37
N VAL A 69 7.98 -0.51 -6.21
CA VAL A 69 6.70 -1.10 -5.78
C VAL A 69 5.60 -0.78 -6.78
N SER A 70 5.50 0.46 -7.26
CA SER A 70 4.49 0.85 -8.26
C SER A 70 4.67 0.09 -9.57
N LEU A 71 5.90 0.04 -10.10
CA LEU A 71 6.22 -0.68 -11.34
C LEU A 71 5.94 -2.18 -11.20
N SER A 72 6.28 -2.79 -10.06
CA SER A 72 6.04 -4.21 -9.82
C SER A 72 4.54 -4.57 -9.81
N ASN A 73 3.67 -3.64 -9.42
CA ASN A 73 2.23 -3.87 -9.37
C ASN A 73 1.48 -3.43 -10.64
N VAL A 74 2.00 -2.44 -11.38
CA VAL A 74 1.32 -1.88 -12.57
C VAL A 74 1.86 -2.49 -13.87
N GLU A 75 3.19 -2.55 -14.03
CA GLU A 75 3.83 -2.99 -15.28
C GLU A 75 4.28 -4.44 -15.24
N TYR A 76 4.86 -4.88 -14.12
CA TYR A 76 5.51 -6.19 -13.99
C TYR A 76 4.73 -7.20 -13.14
N PHE A 77 3.45 -6.97 -12.91
CA PHE A 77 2.62 -7.91 -12.17
C PHE A 77 2.31 -9.16 -12.99
N TYR A 78 2.69 -10.32 -12.47
CA TYR A 78 2.26 -11.61 -12.98
C TYR A 78 2.11 -12.61 -11.85
N ARG A 79 0.89 -12.91 -11.41
CA ARG A 79 0.52 -13.68 -10.21
C ARG A 79 0.96 -13.04 -8.90
N VAL A 80 2.17 -12.51 -8.86
CA VAL A 80 2.77 -11.73 -7.76
C VAL A 80 3.48 -10.52 -8.34
N PRO A 81 3.71 -9.44 -7.56
CA PRO A 81 4.53 -8.33 -8.00
C PRO A 81 5.96 -8.80 -8.28
N ARG A 82 6.55 -8.35 -9.39
CA ARG A 82 7.90 -8.72 -9.82
C ARG A 82 8.69 -7.47 -10.17
N ILE A 83 10.00 -7.54 -9.99
CA ILE A 83 10.91 -6.45 -10.36
C ILE A 83 12.03 -7.05 -11.21
N PRO A 84 12.08 -6.76 -12.52
CA PRO A 84 13.24 -7.14 -13.34
C PRO A 84 14.52 -6.54 -12.78
N ARG A 85 15.63 -7.30 -12.83
CA ARG A 85 16.92 -6.88 -12.28
C ARG A 85 17.42 -5.55 -12.90
N THR A 86 17.21 -5.33 -14.19
CA THR A 86 17.54 -4.09 -14.88
C THR A 86 16.77 -2.90 -14.34
N VAL A 87 15.48 -3.08 -14.03
CA VAL A 87 14.64 -2.05 -13.41
C VAL A 87 15.12 -1.78 -11.99
N LEU A 88 15.41 -2.83 -11.20
CA LEU A 88 15.97 -2.69 -9.86
C LEU A 88 17.30 -1.93 -9.89
N THR A 89 18.20 -2.29 -10.82
CA THR A 89 19.49 -1.61 -11.01
C THR A 89 19.33 -0.14 -11.37
N LYS A 90 18.36 0.19 -12.22
CA LYS A 90 18.06 1.58 -12.62
C LYS A 90 17.65 2.46 -11.45
N TYR A 91 16.94 1.92 -10.47
CA TYR A 91 16.42 2.65 -9.31
C TYR A 91 17.14 2.29 -8.01
N ARG A 92 18.38 1.78 -8.09
CA ARG A 92 19.13 1.30 -6.92
C ARG A 92 19.67 2.38 -6.00
N GLU A 93 19.81 3.61 -6.48
CA GLU A 93 20.37 4.71 -5.70
C GLU A 93 19.62 4.92 -4.38
N GLY A 94 20.35 4.94 -3.27
CA GLY A 94 19.84 5.11 -1.92
C GLY A 94 19.06 3.91 -1.37
N LEU A 95 19.28 2.72 -1.97
CA LEU A 95 18.71 1.45 -1.52
C LEU A 95 19.81 0.49 -1.07
N LEU A 96 19.54 -0.28 -0.02
CA LEU A 96 20.32 -1.45 0.40
C LEU A 96 19.55 -2.72 0.02
N LEU A 97 20.22 -3.65 -0.64
CA LEU A 97 19.64 -4.92 -1.09
C LEU A 97 20.20 -6.09 -0.29
N GLY A 98 19.32 -6.85 0.36
CA GLY A 98 19.61 -8.10 1.05
C GLY A 98 19.23 -9.33 0.24
N THR A 99 19.86 -10.46 0.54
CA THR A 99 19.65 -11.74 -0.17
C THR A 99 18.35 -12.44 0.19
N ALA A 100 17.62 -11.91 1.15
CA ALA A 100 16.34 -12.41 1.68
C ALA A 100 16.41 -13.84 2.27
N CYS A 101 15.32 -14.60 2.14
CA CYS A 101 15.09 -15.89 2.79
C CYS A 101 15.49 -17.09 1.89
N SER A 102 15.02 -18.28 2.26
CA SER A 102 15.20 -19.53 1.47
C SER A 102 14.71 -19.43 0.02
N SER A 103 13.83 -18.49 -0.30
CA SER A 103 13.37 -18.18 -1.66
C SER A 103 14.21 -17.11 -2.35
N GLY A 104 15.29 -16.63 -1.73
CA GLY A 104 16.24 -15.69 -2.31
C GLY A 104 17.12 -16.33 -3.36
N GLU A 105 17.64 -15.53 -4.29
CA GLU A 105 18.45 -16.01 -5.42
C GLU A 105 19.76 -16.67 -4.96
N VAL A 106 20.44 -16.09 -3.95
CA VAL A 106 21.72 -16.56 -3.46
C VAL A 106 21.61 -17.90 -2.74
N PHE A 107 20.64 -18.00 -1.81
CA PHE A 107 20.38 -19.25 -1.09
C PHE A 107 19.97 -20.36 -2.06
N THR A 108 19.07 -20.06 -3.01
CA THR A 108 18.67 -21.03 -4.04
C THR A 108 19.86 -21.48 -4.89
N ALA A 109 20.76 -20.56 -5.29
CA ALA A 109 21.95 -20.89 -6.04
C ALA A 109 22.92 -21.77 -5.21
N MET A 110 23.11 -21.47 -3.92
CA MET A 110 23.93 -22.28 -3.02
C MET A 110 23.42 -23.71 -2.92
N MET A 111 22.10 -23.88 -2.75
CA MET A 111 21.44 -25.16 -2.60
C MET A 111 21.44 -25.98 -3.91
N GLU A 112 21.08 -25.34 -5.05
CA GLU A 112 20.85 -26.05 -6.31
C GLU A 112 22.12 -26.17 -7.19
N LYS A 113 23.08 -25.24 -7.09
CA LYS A 113 24.22 -25.09 -8.02
C LYS A 113 25.57 -25.01 -7.36
N GLY A 114 25.60 -24.90 -6.02
CA GLY A 114 26.80 -24.84 -5.21
C GLY A 114 27.43 -23.44 -5.07
N TYR A 115 28.58 -23.42 -4.38
CA TYR A 115 29.23 -22.22 -3.85
C TYR A 115 29.55 -21.16 -4.91
N ASP A 116 30.21 -21.56 -6.02
CA ASP A 116 30.70 -20.64 -7.05
C ASP A 116 29.57 -19.85 -7.70
N GLN A 117 28.44 -20.51 -7.96
CA GLN A 117 27.25 -19.85 -8.51
C GLN A 117 26.58 -18.91 -7.50
N ALA A 118 26.53 -19.31 -6.24
CA ALA A 118 26.04 -18.43 -5.18
C ALA A 118 26.95 -17.20 -5.00
N LEU A 119 28.25 -17.37 -5.05
CA LEU A 119 29.25 -16.31 -4.97
C LEU A 119 29.03 -15.26 -6.09
N GLU A 120 28.86 -15.72 -7.33
CA GLU A 120 28.57 -14.84 -8.47
C GLU A 120 27.29 -14.02 -8.23
N LYS A 121 26.21 -14.66 -7.79
CA LYS A 121 24.93 -13.99 -7.52
C LYS A 121 25.02 -13.00 -6.34
N ALA A 122 25.74 -13.38 -5.28
CA ALA A 122 25.89 -12.56 -4.08
C ALA A 122 26.59 -11.21 -4.34
N ARG A 123 27.40 -11.09 -5.40
CA ARG A 123 28.05 -9.83 -5.79
C ARG A 123 27.07 -8.69 -6.03
N TYR A 124 25.83 -9.00 -6.44
CA TYR A 124 24.80 -8.00 -6.73
C TYR A 124 24.19 -7.35 -5.48
N TYR A 125 24.17 -8.04 -4.35
CA TYR A 125 23.53 -7.62 -3.11
C TYR A 125 24.49 -6.82 -2.24
N ASP A 126 23.98 -5.98 -1.34
CA ASP A 126 24.79 -5.18 -0.42
C ASP A 126 25.12 -5.94 0.85
N PHE A 127 24.21 -6.78 1.33
CA PHE A 127 24.41 -7.63 2.50
C PHE A 127 23.77 -9.01 2.29
N ILE A 128 24.22 -9.98 3.09
CA ILE A 128 23.78 -11.37 3.03
C ILE A 128 22.95 -11.69 4.25
N GLU A 129 21.84 -12.38 4.07
CA GLU A 129 20.96 -12.80 5.15
C GLU A 129 21.08 -14.31 5.39
N VAL A 130 21.12 -14.69 6.66
CA VAL A 130 20.98 -16.07 7.13
C VAL A 130 19.84 -16.13 8.14
N GLN A 131 19.11 -17.24 8.18
CA GLN A 131 17.91 -17.38 9.01
C GLN A 131 18.06 -18.57 9.97
N PRO A 132 17.28 -18.62 11.08
CA PRO A 132 17.22 -19.77 11.96
C PRO A 132 16.88 -21.07 11.23
N LYS A 133 17.47 -22.17 11.65
CA LYS A 133 17.23 -23.51 11.04
C LYS A 133 15.75 -23.87 10.92
N PRO A 134 14.87 -23.62 11.89
CA PRO A 134 13.45 -23.92 11.79
C PRO A 134 12.72 -23.20 10.65
N ASN A 135 13.27 -22.10 10.14
CA ASN A 135 12.71 -21.41 8.97
C ASN A 135 12.80 -22.27 7.69
N TYR A 136 13.72 -23.24 7.65
CA TYR A 136 13.95 -24.11 6.50
C TYR A 136 13.25 -25.46 6.62
N ALA A 137 12.44 -25.69 7.65
CA ALA A 137 11.73 -26.97 7.87
C ALA A 137 11.02 -27.54 6.62
N PRO A 138 10.35 -26.71 5.78
CA PRO A 138 9.73 -27.22 4.54
C PRO A 138 10.72 -27.84 3.55
N LEU A 139 11.96 -27.36 3.50
CA LEU A 139 13.00 -27.90 2.58
C LEU A 139 13.57 -29.22 3.08
N LEU A 140 13.67 -29.38 4.40
CA LEU A 140 14.08 -30.63 5.04
C LEU A 140 12.99 -31.71 4.88
N GLU A 141 11.72 -31.37 5.15
CA GLU A 141 10.58 -32.27 4.99
C GLU A 141 10.43 -32.79 3.55
N GLN A 142 10.63 -31.92 2.57
CA GLN A 142 10.57 -32.28 1.15
C GLN A 142 11.85 -32.96 0.63
N HIS A 143 12.83 -33.19 1.47
CA HIS A 143 14.14 -33.73 1.11
C HIS A 143 14.86 -32.94 -0.01
N VAL A 144 14.57 -31.64 -0.10
CA VAL A 144 15.32 -30.72 -0.98
C VAL A 144 16.71 -30.47 -0.38
N ILE A 145 16.77 -30.34 0.95
CA ILE A 145 18.00 -30.40 1.76
C ILE A 145 17.98 -31.77 2.47
N ALA A 146 19.08 -32.49 2.43
CA ALA A 146 19.14 -33.87 2.86
C ALA A 146 18.81 -34.06 4.36
N ASP A 147 19.44 -33.23 5.19
CA ASP A 147 19.37 -33.29 6.66
C ASP A 147 19.81 -31.94 7.27
N GLU A 148 19.79 -31.85 8.60
CA GLU A 148 20.21 -30.66 9.32
C GLU A 148 21.71 -30.34 9.18
N ASP A 149 22.57 -31.35 9.10
CA ASP A 149 24.02 -31.16 8.91
C ASP A 149 24.28 -30.48 7.56
N HIS A 150 23.61 -30.94 6.50
CA HIS A 150 23.69 -30.32 5.19
C HIS A 150 23.15 -28.87 5.21
N LEU A 151 22.07 -28.60 5.94
CA LEU A 151 21.57 -27.23 6.11
C LEU A 151 22.60 -26.35 6.83
N GLU A 152 23.23 -26.86 7.89
CA GLU A 152 24.30 -26.11 8.57
C GLU A 152 25.48 -25.80 7.65
N ASP A 153 25.88 -26.74 6.81
CA ASP A 153 26.94 -26.53 5.81
C ASP A 153 26.56 -25.45 4.78
N ILE A 154 25.31 -25.42 4.34
CA ILE A 154 24.78 -24.35 3.48
C ILE A 154 24.87 -23.00 4.21
N LEU A 155 24.42 -22.90 5.46
CA LEU A 155 24.46 -21.66 6.25
C LEU A 155 25.89 -21.20 6.52
N LYS A 156 26.80 -22.12 6.86
CA LYS A 156 28.26 -21.83 7.00
C LYS A 156 28.85 -21.30 5.71
N ASN A 157 28.47 -21.87 4.56
CA ASN A 157 28.91 -21.39 3.26
C ASN A 157 28.32 -20.01 2.92
N MET A 158 27.07 -19.70 3.32
CA MET A 158 26.49 -18.35 3.19
C MET A 158 27.28 -17.32 4.01
N VAL A 159 27.68 -17.65 5.22
CA VAL A 159 28.56 -16.79 6.04
C VAL A 159 29.93 -16.60 5.36
N LYS A 160 30.55 -17.67 4.91
CA LYS A 160 31.83 -17.63 4.16
C LYS A 160 31.75 -16.74 2.90
N LEU A 161 30.62 -16.74 2.20
CA LEU A 161 30.37 -15.81 1.07
C LEU A 161 30.52 -14.35 1.47
N GLY A 162 30.00 -14.00 2.64
CA GLY A 162 30.13 -12.64 3.18
C GLY A 162 31.58 -12.28 3.45
N ASP A 163 32.31 -13.15 4.12
CA ASP A 163 33.73 -12.96 4.42
C ASP A 163 34.54 -12.80 3.11
N GLU A 164 34.32 -13.65 2.09
CA GLU A 164 35.02 -13.57 0.82
C GLU A 164 34.68 -12.31 -0.01
N LEU A 165 33.47 -11.83 0.05
CA LEU A 165 33.00 -10.64 -0.67
C LEU A 165 33.13 -9.35 0.14
N GLU A 166 33.67 -9.42 1.37
CA GLU A 166 33.73 -8.29 2.33
C GLU A 166 32.35 -7.65 2.56
N LYS A 167 31.27 -8.48 2.58
CA LYS A 167 29.91 -8.04 2.81
C LYS A 167 29.41 -8.42 4.20
N THR A 168 28.62 -7.54 4.78
CA THR A 168 27.96 -7.81 6.05
C THR A 168 27.02 -9.00 5.93
N VAL A 169 27.18 -10.00 6.80
CA VAL A 169 26.22 -11.10 6.95
C VAL A 169 25.39 -10.81 8.18
N VAL A 170 24.06 -10.87 8.07
CA VAL A 170 23.15 -10.58 9.17
C VAL A 170 22.17 -11.73 9.40
N ALA A 171 21.92 -12.04 10.66
CA ALA A 171 20.91 -13.01 11.05
C ALA A 171 19.52 -12.31 11.08
N THR A 172 18.57 -12.83 10.29
CA THR A 172 17.20 -12.29 10.21
C THR A 172 16.17 -13.37 10.53
N GLY A 173 15.06 -12.99 11.20
CA GLY A 173 14.06 -13.95 11.68
C GLY A 173 12.98 -14.34 10.68
N ASP A 174 12.78 -13.57 9.61
CA ASP A 174 11.63 -13.70 8.68
C ASP A 174 10.27 -13.74 9.44
N VAL A 175 10.11 -12.83 10.41
CA VAL A 175 9.03 -12.85 11.38
C VAL A 175 7.66 -12.63 10.73
N HIS A 176 6.71 -13.55 11.01
CA HIS A 176 5.34 -13.49 10.54
C HIS A 176 4.29 -13.50 11.65
N TYR A 177 4.67 -13.80 12.88
CA TYR A 177 3.82 -13.75 14.07
C TYR A 177 4.65 -13.56 15.33
N LEU A 178 4.01 -13.13 16.43
CA LEU A 178 4.69 -12.73 17.64
C LEU A 178 5.18 -13.92 18.46
N ASP A 179 4.26 -14.72 18.96
CA ASP A 179 4.58 -15.82 19.88
C ASP A 179 4.55 -17.18 19.14
N PRO A 180 5.33 -18.19 19.59
CA PRO A 180 5.34 -19.52 18.95
C PRO A 180 3.95 -20.14 18.78
N HIS A 181 3.03 -19.93 19.75
CA HIS A 181 1.67 -20.48 19.67
C HIS A 181 0.80 -19.80 18.58
N ASP A 182 1.15 -18.59 18.14
CA ASP A 182 0.42 -17.88 17.08
C ASP A 182 0.56 -18.52 15.69
N GLY A 183 1.50 -19.46 15.55
CA GLY A 183 1.65 -20.25 14.34
C GLY A 183 0.35 -20.91 13.86
N ILE A 184 -0.56 -21.23 14.80
CA ILE A 184 -1.89 -21.77 14.46
C ILE A 184 -2.75 -20.77 13.68
N TYR A 185 -2.70 -19.48 14.03
CA TYR A 185 -3.47 -18.44 13.34
C TYR A 185 -2.93 -18.22 11.92
N ARG A 186 -1.61 -18.21 11.77
CA ARG A 186 -0.98 -18.19 10.44
C ARG A 186 -1.42 -19.38 9.60
N LYS A 187 -1.52 -20.55 10.20
CA LYS A 187 -2.02 -21.78 9.55
C LYS A 187 -3.44 -21.61 9.03
N ILE A 188 -4.32 -21.03 9.82
CA ILE A 188 -5.71 -20.78 9.45
C ILE A 188 -5.77 -19.77 8.30
N LEU A 189 -5.02 -18.67 8.39
CA LEU A 189 -4.97 -17.62 7.35
C LEU A 189 -4.49 -18.17 5.99
N ILE A 190 -3.41 -18.95 5.98
CA ILE A 190 -2.90 -19.56 4.74
C ILE A 190 -3.93 -20.54 4.14
N ASN A 191 -4.59 -21.34 4.98
CA ASN A 191 -5.63 -22.26 4.51
C ASN A 191 -6.87 -21.53 3.98
N SER A 192 -7.23 -20.38 4.56
CA SER A 192 -8.40 -19.60 4.15
C SER A 192 -8.25 -18.94 2.79
N GLN A 193 -7.01 -18.69 2.34
CA GLN A 193 -6.75 -18.06 1.04
C GLN A 193 -7.12 -18.93 -0.16
N GLY A 194 -7.42 -20.21 0.07
CA GLY A 194 -7.78 -21.15 -0.98
C GLY A 194 -6.64 -21.44 -1.97
N GLY A 195 -6.91 -22.35 -2.92
CA GLY A 195 -5.96 -22.67 -3.96
C GLY A 195 -4.81 -23.60 -3.55
N ALA A 196 -3.88 -23.82 -4.47
CA ALA A 196 -2.74 -24.71 -4.28
C ALA A 196 -1.54 -23.99 -3.64
N ASN A 197 -1.74 -23.39 -2.46
CA ASN A 197 -0.59 -22.85 -1.72
C ASN A 197 0.28 -24.02 -1.26
N PRO A 198 1.56 -24.09 -1.68
CA PRO A 198 2.46 -25.19 -1.28
C PRO A 198 2.58 -25.34 0.24
N LEU A 199 2.52 -24.26 0.99
CA LEU A 199 2.55 -24.26 2.47
C LEU A 199 1.36 -24.99 3.12
N ASN A 200 0.31 -25.34 2.38
CA ASN A 200 -0.79 -26.17 2.91
C ASN A 200 -0.48 -27.67 2.93
N ARG A 201 0.59 -28.10 2.28
CA ARG A 201 0.95 -29.50 2.08
C ARG A 201 2.23 -29.94 2.77
N THR A 202 2.95 -29.00 3.37
CA THR A 202 4.26 -29.23 4.01
C THR A 202 4.25 -28.74 5.44
N GLU A 203 5.21 -29.20 6.21
CA GLU A 203 5.53 -28.59 7.50
C GLU A 203 5.80 -27.10 7.33
N ARG A 204 5.47 -26.31 8.33
CA ARG A 204 5.54 -24.87 8.22
C ARG A 204 6.80 -24.35 8.86
N PRO A 205 7.42 -23.32 8.28
CA PRO A 205 8.53 -22.69 8.93
C PRO A 205 8.09 -22.07 10.26
N GLU A 206 8.92 -22.20 11.29
CA GLU A 206 8.75 -21.50 12.56
C GLU A 206 9.31 -20.10 12.45
N VAL A 207 8.44 -19.14 12.21
CA VAL A 207 8.79 -17.74 11.92
C VAL A 207 8.18 -16.77 12.92
N HIS A 208 8.23 -17.13 14.22
CA HIS A 208 7.85 -16.26 15.31
C HIS A 208 8.95 -15.21 15.59
N PHE A 209 8.58 -14.17 16.31
CA PHE A 209 9.54 -13.17 16.79
C PHE A 209 10.44 -13.80 17.85
N ARG A 210 11.75 -13.87 17.61
CA ARG A 210 12.75 -14.36 18.54
C ARG A 210 13.45 -13.22 19.23
N THR A 211 13.67 -13.34 20.53
CA THR A 211 14.53 -12.44 21.29
C THR A 211 15.99 -12.59 20.87
N THR A 212 16.84 -11.65 21.30
CA THR A 212 18.28 -11.73 21.02
C THR A 212 18.88 -13.04 21.51
N ASP A 213 18.54 -13.48 22.73
CA ASP A 213 19.06 -14.72 23.32
C ASP A 213 18.59 -15.95 22.52
N GLU A 214 17.35 -15.98 22.08
CA GLU A 214 16.82 -17.05 21.23
C GLU A 214 17.54 -17.05 19.87
N MET A 215 17.74 -15.88 19.24
CA MET A 215 18.51 -15.79 17.99
C MET A 215 19.97 -16.26 18.19
N LEU A 216 20.65 -15.87 19.26
CA LEU A 216 22.01 -16.34 19.55
C LEU A 216 22.06 -17.87 19.68
N ASN A 217 21.08 -18.48 20.34
CA ASN A 217 20.97 -19.93 20.47
C ASN A 217 20.76 -20.61 19.11
N GLU A 218 19.96 -20.04 18.21
CA GLU A 218 19.73 -20.59 16.87
C GLU A 218 21.01 -20.63 16.03
N PHE A 219 21.95 -19.70 16.25
CA PHE A 219 23.21 -19.61 15.52
C PHE A 219 24.42 -20.16 16.31
N ALA A 220 24.21 -20.81 17.47
CA ALA A 220 25.29 -21.36 18.29
C ALA A 220 26.19 -22.36 17.55
N PHE A 221 25.71 -23.00 16.47
CA PHE A 221 26.48 -23.91 15.63
C PHE A 221 27.64 -23.21 14.86
N LEU A 222 27.63 -21.87 14.78
CA LEU A 222 28.73 -21.07 14.21
C LEU A 222 29.81 -20.71 15.24
N GLY A 223 29.58 -21.01 16.53
CA GLY A 223 30.39 -20.55 17.65
C GLY A 223 29.88 -19.20 18.18
N GLU A 224 30.16 -18.95 19.48
CA GLU A 224 29.62 -17.81 20.25
C GLU A 224 29.98 -16.45 19.59
N GLU A 225 31.22 -16.25 19.22
CA GLU A 225 31.74 -15.01 18.64
C GLU A 225 31.04 -14.70 17.28
N LYS A 226 30.98 -15.68 16.36
CA LYS A 226 30.35 -15.49 15.06
C LYS A 226 28.83 -15.32 15.18
N ALA A 227 28.17 -16.05 16.07
CA ALA A 227 26.75 -15.87 16.34
C ALA A 227 26.45 -14.44 16.85
N HIS A 228 27.27 -13.93 17.79
CA HIS A 228 27.13 -12.56 18.29
C HIS A 228 27.36 -11.52 17.18
N GLU A 229 28.39 -11.70 16.37
CA GLU A 229 28.63 -10.84 15.20
C GLU A 229 27.40 -10.73 14.30
N LEU A 230 26.81 -11.88 13.89
CA LEU A 230 25.70 -11.90 12.94
C LEU A 230 24.39 -11.36 13.53
N VAL A 231 24.11 -11.73 14.78
CA VAL A 231 22.83 -11.42 15.43
C VAL A 231 22.82 -9.99 15.99
N VAL A 232 23.89 -9.55 16.63
CA VAL A 232 23.93 -8.29 17.37
C VAL A 232 24.68 -7.21 16.61
N GLU A 233 25.94 -7.44 16.27
CA GLU A 233 26.79 -6.38 15.70
C GLU A 233 26.34 -6.01 14.28
N ASN A 234 26.15 -6.99 13.43
CA ASN A 234 25.82 -6.76 12.02
C ASN A 234 24.39 -6.28 11.82
N SER A 235 23.44 -6.69 12.67
CA SER A 235 22.08 -6.13 12.64
C SER A 235 22.06 -4.63 12.98
N ASN A 236 22.82 -4.23 13.99
CA ASN A 236 22.99 -2.82 14.36
C ASN A 236 23.77 -2.04 13.29
N LYS A 237 24.77 -2.66 12.64
CA LYS A 237 25.52 -2.05 11.55
C LYS A 237 24.61 -1.72 10.36
N ILE A 238 23.79 -2.66 9.91
CA ILE A 238 22.82 -2.43 8.83
C ILE A 238 21.81 -1.35 9.23
N ALA A 239 21.30 -1.37 10.47
CA ALA A 239 20.37 -0.35 10.95
C ALA A 239 21.00 1.05 10.96
N ALA A 240 22.28 1.16 11.36
CA ALA A 240 23.02 2.43 11.39
C ALA A 240 23.31 3.02 9.99
N GLU A 241 23.23 2.23 8.94
CA GLU A 241 23.37 2.71 7.55
C GLU A 241 22.12 3.44 7.04
N ILE A 242 21.01 3.37 7.76
CA ILE A 242 19.72 3.98 7.35
C ILE A 242 19.61 5.37 7.98
N ASP A 243 19.27 6.38 7.17
CA ASP A 243 19.05 7.76 7.65
C ASP A 243 17.80 7.83 8.55
N ASP A 244 17.99 8.25 9.81
CA ASP A 244 16.92 8.40 10.80
C ASP A 244 15.85 9.45 10.42
N ASN A 245 16.16 10.32 9.46
CA ASN A 245 15.26 11.39 9.02
C ASN A 245 14.33 11.00 7.87
N ILE A 246 14.37 9.75 7.42
CA ILE A 246 13.46 9.28 6.38
C ILE A 246 12.01 9.37 6.88
N ARG A 247 11.16 10.03 6.09
CA ARG A 247 9.72 10.17 6.37
C ARG A 247 8.91 9.54 5.24
N PRO A 248 8.30 8.37 5.48
CA PRO A 248 7.41 7.72 4.50
C PRO A 248 6.22 8.59 4.15
N VAL A 249 5.65 9.27 5.15
CA VAL A 249 4.56 10.24 5.00
C VAL A 249 5.06 11.59 5.49
N LYS A 250 4.83 12.61 4.69
CA LYS A 250 5.22 13.99 5.06
C LYS A 250 4.26 14.56 6.09
N ASP A 251 4.76 15.34 7.04
CA ASP A 251 4.00 15.90 8.17
C ASP A 251 3.09 17.09 7.79
N LYS A 252 2.88 17.35 6.51
CA LYS A 252 2.01 18.42 6.05
C LYS A 252 1.08 17.98 4.94
N LEU A 253 -0.05 18.65 4.85
CA LEU A 253 -1.00 18.49 3.76
C LEU A 253 -0.46 19.17 2.48
N TYR A 254 -0.76 18.53 1.34
CA TYR A 254 -0.43 19.04 0.01
C TYR A 254 -1.70 19.18 -0.84
N PRO A 255 -2.63 20.07 -0.46
CA PRO A 255 -3.82 20.30 -1.27
C PRO A 255 -3.39 20.83 -2.65
N PRO A 256 -4.06 20.43 -3.73
CA PRO A 256 -3.80 20.97 -5.04
C PRO A 256 -4.17 22.48 -5.06
N HIS A 257 -3.45 23.25 -5.87
CA HIS A 257 -3.80 24.66 -6.08
C HIS A 257 -4.84 24.78 -7.20
N MET A 258 -6.01 25.33 -6.88
CA MET A 258 -7.08 25.57 -7.86
C MET A 258 -7.42 27.08 -7.86
N LYS A 259 -7.05 27.76 -8.97
CA LYS A 259 -7.32 29.20 -9.14
C LYS A 259 -8.84 29.45 -9.09
N GLY A 260 -9.25 30.42 -8.27
CA GLY A 260 -10.65 30.83 -8.14
C GLY A 260 -11.51 29.92 -7.26
N ALA A 261 -10.94 28.89 -6.59
CA ALA A 261 -11.72 27.96 -5.76
C ALA A 261 -12.52 28.66 -4.65
N GLU A 262 -11.92 29.65 -3.99
CA GLU A 262 -12.59 30.43 -2.93
C GLU A 262 -13.82 31.15 -3.46
N GLN A 263 -13.68 31.86 -4.55
CA GLN A 263 -14.79 32.62 -5.13
C GLN A 263 -15.88 31.68 -5.64
N GLU A 264 -15.51 30.56 -6.29
CA GLU A 264 -16.47 29.62 -6.83
C GLU A 264 -17.32 28.98 -5.72
N ILE A 265 -16.74 28.57 -4.59
CA ILE A 265 -17.50 28.01 -3.47
C ILE A 265 -18.39 29.06 -2.80
N GLN A 266 -17.91 30.29 -2.63
CA GLN A 266 -18.72 31.38 -2.11
C GLN A 266 -19.91 31.66 -3.02
N ASP A 267 -19.68 31.85 -4.32
CA ASP A 267 -20.74 32.15 -5.29
C ASP A 267 -21.80 31.04 -5.33
N ARG A 268 -21.39 29.78 -5.36
CA ARG A 268 -22.31 28.64 -5.32
C ARG A 268 -23.17 28.65 -4.06
N THR A 269 -22.55 28.85 -2.91
CA THR A 269 -23.22 28.88 -1.61
C THR A 269 -24.27 29.98 -1.55
N TRP A 270 -23.85 31.22 -1.84
CA TRP A 270 -24.77 32.38 -1.78
C TRP A 270 -25.88 32.32 -2.83
N ASN A 271 -25.59 31.88 -4.04
CA ASN A 271 -26.61 31.76 -5.10
C ASN A 271 -27.66 30.69 -4.75
N THR A 272 -27.24 29.55 -4.18
CA THR A 272 -28.17 28.50 -3.75
C THR A 272 -28.98 28.96 -2.53
N ALA A 273 -28.35 29.64 -1.58
CA ALA A 273 -29.02 30.19 -0.41
C ALA A 273 -30.16 31.15 -0.81
N ARG A 274 -29.87 32.12 -1.71
CA ARG A 274 -30.87 33.06 -2.20
C ARG A 274 -32.00 32.34 -2.98
N LYS A 275 -31.64 31.32 -3.75
CA LYS A 275 -32.65 30.51 -4.47
C LYS A 275 -33.59 29.77 -3.52
N TRP A 276 -33.07 29.27 -2.39
CA TRP A 276 -33.87 28.49 -1.45
C TRP A 276 -34.63 29.32 -0.43
N TYR A 277 -34.00 30.39 0.09
CA TYR A 277 -34.49 31.16 1.22
C TYR A 277 -34.89 32.60 0.88
N GLY A 278 -34.66 33.05 -0.37
CA GLY A 278 -35.02 34.38 -0.82
C GLY A 278 -33.91 35.44 -0.63
N ASP A 279 -34.23 36.69 -0.98
CA ASP A 279 -33.36 37.84 -0.78
C ASP A 279 -34.27 39.00 -0.26
N PRO A 280 -34.00 39.51 0.95
CA PRO A 280 -32.91 39.16 1.89
C PRO A 280 -33.05 37.76 2.50
N LEU A 281 -31.90 37.17 2.83
CA LEU A 281 -31.87 35.87 3.54
C LEU A 281 -32.39 36.02 5.00
N PRO A 282 -33.01 34.97 5.57
CA PRO A 282 -33.23 34.90 7.02
C PRO A 282 -31.91 35.02 7.78
N GLN A 283 -31.87 35.80 8.86
CA GLN A 283 -30.61 36.10 9.60
C GLN A 283 -29.91 34.83 10.06
N LEU A 284 -30.63 33.82 10.55
CA LEU A 284 -30.07 32.53 10.96
C LEU A 284 -29.29 31.83 9.84
N VAL A 285 -29.77 31.89 8.61
CA VAL A 285 -29.13 31.30 7.45
C VAL A 285 -27.88 32.08 7.08
N GLN A 286 -27.98 33.41 7.07
CA GLN A 286 -26.84 34.28 6.76
C GLN A 286 -25.71 34.10 7.76
N ASP A 287 -26.00 34.17 9.07
CA ASP A 287 -25.01 34.03 10.13
C ASP A 287 -24.27 32.67 10.04
N ARG A 288 -25.02 31.62 9.75
CA ARG A 288 -24.43 30.27 9.61
C ARG A 288 -23.52 30.16 8.39
N ILE A 289 -23.90 30.70 7.24
CA ILE A 289 -23.08 30.72 6.03
C ILE A 289 -21.80 31.53 6.25
N GLU A 290 -21.92 32.73 6.84
CA GLU A 290 -20.77 33.58 7.11
C GLU A 290 -19.79 32.90 8.07
N LEU A 291 -20.25 32.29 9.14
CA LEU A 291 -19.43 31.51 10.08
C LEU A 291 -18.64 30.43 9.37
N GLU A 292 -19.31 29.63 8.55
CA GLU A 292 -18.69 28.50 7.86
C GLU A 292 -17.73 28.95 6.75
N LEU A 293 -18.15 29.89 5.88
CA LEU A 293 -17.29 30.40 4.80
C LEU A 293 -16.03 31.08 5.34
N ASN A 294 -16.15 31.88 6.41
CA ASN A 294 -14.98 32.50 7.05
C ASN A 294 -13.99 31.43 7.54
N SER A 295 -14.48 30.34 8.13
CA SER A 295 -13.64 29.25 8.59
C SER A 295 -12.98 28.51 7.42
N ILE A 296 -13.76 28.15 6.38
CA ILE A 296 -13.30 27.42 5.19
C ILE A 296 -12.23 28.21 4.43
N VAL A 297 -12.49 29.49 4.18
CA VAL A 297 -11.56 30.35 3.42
C VAL A 297 -10.29 30.64 4.22
N LYS A 298 -10.43 31.06 5.49
CA LYS A 298 -9.28 31.38 6.35
C LYS A 298 -8.29 30.21 6.52
N ASN A 299 -8.79 28.98 6.55
CA ASN A 299 -7.96 27.79 6.71
C ASN A 299 -7.56 27.14 5.37
N GLY A 300 -7.90 27.74 4.23
CA GLY A 300 -7.52 27.24 2.89
C GLY A 300 -8.26 25.98 2.46
N PHE A 301 -9.44 25.70 3.03
CA PHE A 301 -10.22 24.49 2.74
C PHE A 301 -11.13 24.60 1.51
N SER A 302 -11.22 25.73 0.86
CA SER A 302 -12.07 25.97 -0.31
C SER A 302 -11.82 24.96 -1.43
N VAL A 303 -10.56 24.56 -1.62
CA VAL A 303 -10.18 23.56 -2.65
C VAL A 303 -10.76 22.17 -2.33
N HIS A 304 -10.77 21.78 -1.08
CA HIS A 304 -11.37 20.49 -0.64
C HIS A 304 -12.86 20.45 -0.97
N TYR A 305 -13.59 21.51 -0.61
CA TYR A 305 -15.01 21.65 -0.93
C TYR A 305 -15.26 21.64 -2.45
N LEU A 306 -14.44 22.36 -3.22
CA LEU A 306 -14.63 22.44 -4.67
C LEU A 306 -14.36 21.10 -5.35
N ILE A 307 -13.34 20.35 -4.91
CA ILE A 307 -13.07 19.00 -5.43
C ILE A 307 -14.24 18.08 -5.13
N ALA A 308 -14.70 18.02 -3.87
CA ALA A 308 -15.84 17.19 -3.49
C ALA A 308 -17.10 17.55 -4.29
N GLN A 309 -17.40 18.86 -4.43
CA GLN A 309 -18.53 19.33 -5.22
C GLN A 309 -18.45 18.86 -6.69
N ARG A 310 -17.28 18.98 -7.33
CA ARG A 310 -17.09 18.56 -8.73
C ARG A 310 -17.22 17.05 -8.90
N LEU A 311 -16.72 16.27 -7.93
CA LEU A 311 -16.85 14.80 -7.93
C LEU A 311 -18.33 14.39 -7.82
N VAL A 312 -19.06 14.94 -6.85
CA VAL A 312 -20.49 14.68 -6.67
C VAL A 312 -21.29 15.11 -7.91
N ALA A 313 -21.03 16.32 -8.42
CA ALA A 313 -21.72 16.81 -9.62
C ALA A 313 -21.44 15.93 -10.84
N LYS A 314 -20.20 15.45 -11.01
CA LYS A 314 -19.84 14.53 -12.12
C LYS A 314 -20.55 13.20 -11.98
N SER A 315 -20.53 12.60 -10.79
CA SER A 315 -21.21 11.33 -10.52
C SER A 315 -22.71 11.41 -10.81
N ASN A 316 -23.38 12.45 -10.29
CA ASN A 316 -24.80 12.67 -10.55
C ASN A 316 -25.10 12.89 -12.03
N LYS A 317 -24.24 13.63 -12.75
CA LYS A 317 -24.36 13.82 -14.21
C LYS A 317 -24.24 12.51 -14.98
N ASP A 318 -23.43 11.58 -14.49
CA ASP A 318 -23.25 10.25 -15.10
C ASP A 318 -24.37 9.27 -14.71
N GLY A 319 -25.34 9.70 -13.88
CA GLY A 319 -26.49 8.89 -13.47
C GLY A 319 -26.26 8.03 -12.23
N TYR A 320 -25.17 8.25 -11.49
CA TYR A 320 -24.90 7.55 -10.26
C TYR A 320 -25.33 8.38 -9.04
N LEU A 321 -26.03 7.73 -8.10
CA LEU A 321 -26.42 8.35 -6.84
C LEU A 321 -25.19 8.52 -5.93
N VAL A 322 -25.11 9.67 -5.29
CA VAL A 322 -24.09 9.98 -4.28
C VAL A 322 -24.81 10.35 -2.98
N GLY A 323 -24.47 9.69 -1.89
CA GLY A 323 -24.90 10.04 -0.55
C GLY A 323 -23.71 10.41 0.30
N SER A 324 -23.86 11.39 1.16
CA SER A 324 -22.83 11.77 2.12
C SER A 324 -22.78 10.82 3.32
N ARG A 325 -21.59 10.61 3.87
CA ARG A 325 -21.35 9.83 5.08
C ARG A 325 -20.57 10.68 6.10
N GLY A 326 -20.89 10.52 7.38
CA GLY A 326 -20.13 11.16 8.46
C GLY A 326 -20.44 12.64 8.67
N SER A 327 -19.43 13.39 9.11
CA SER A 327 -19.62 14.74 9.65
C SER A 327 -19.83 15.85 8.61
N VAL A 328 -19.67 15.58 7.32
CA VAL A 328 -19.89 16.59 6.27
C VAL A 328 -21.32 17.13 6.24
N GLY A 329 -22.29 16.31 6.65
CA GLY A 329 -23.70 16.71 6.81
C GLY A 329 -23.95 17.82 7.84
N SER A 330 -22.94 18.24 8.63
CA SER A 330 -23.03 19.38 9.55
C SER A 330 -22.59 20.72 8.95
N SER A 331 -22.23 20.76 7.66
CA SER A 331 -21.85 21.99 6.96
C SER A 331 -22.95 22.48 6.02
N VAL A 332 -23.53 23.65 6.30
CA VAL A 332 -24.50 24.29 5.41
C VAL A 332 -23.87 24.70 4.09
N VAL A 333 -22.58 25.07 4.09
CA VAL A 333 -21.83 25.36 2.85
C VAL A 333 -21.73 24.11 1.98
N ALA A 334 -21.51 22.91 2.57
CA ALA A 334 -21.53 21.66 1.83
C ALA A 334 -22.91 21.36 1.21
N THR A 335 -23.97 21.61 1.94
CA THR A 335 -25.37 21.48 1.44
C THR A 335 -25.64 22.43 0.29
N LEU A 336 -25.37 23.71 0.48
CA LEU A 336 -25.69 24.75 -0.50
C LEU A 336 -24.78 24.71 -1.73
N SER A 337 -23.58 24.17 -1.61
CA SER A 337 -22.69 23.94 -2.76
C SER A 337 -22.99 22.65 -3.51
N GLY A 338 -23.84 21.77 -2.99
CA GLY A 338 -24.24 20.51 -3.63
C GLY A 338 -23.26 19.37 -3.41
N ILE A 339 -22.62 19.33 -2.24
CA ILE A 339 -21.75 18.22 -1.80
C ILE A 339 -22.60 17.18 -1.04
N THR A 340 -23.50 17.62 -0.18
CA THR A 340 -24.38 16.77 0.62
C THR A 340 -25.83 17.16 0.46
N GLU A 341 -26.73 16.21 0.65
CA GLU A 341 -28.18 16.38 0.72
C GLU A 341 -28.67 16.76 2.12
N VAL A 342 -27.83 16.60 3.14
CA VAL A 342 -28.17 16.88 4.54
C VAL A 342 -28.12 18.38 4.81
N ASN A 343 -29.22 18.95 5.35
CA ASN A 343 -29.28 20.34 5.73
C ASN A 343 -29.12 20.47 7.28
N PRO A 344 -28.00 21.03 7.76
CA PRO A 344 -27.72 21.10 9.21
C PRO A 344 -28.41 22.25 9.93
N LEU A 345 -29.20 23.07 9.26
CA LEU A 345 -29.97 24.13 9.89
C LEU A 345 -31.07 23.52 10.83
N PRO A 346 -31.62 24.29 11.78
CA PRO A 346 -32.75 23.83 12.57
C PRO A 346 -33.93 23.36 11.71
N PRO A 347 -34.77 22.46 12.20
CA PRO A 347 -35.97 22.01 11.48
C PRO A 347 -36.79 23.19 10.96
N HIS A 348 -37.17 23.16 9.69
CA HIS A 348 -37.89 24.26 9.07
C HIS A 348 -38.70 23.85 7.85
N TYR A 349 -39.68 24.71 7.52
CA TYR A 349 -40.34 24.70 6.23
C TYR A 349 -39.71 25.73 5.31
N ARG A 350 -39.51 25.38 4.04
CA ARG A 350 -39.21 26.34 2.97
C ARG A 350 -40.16 26.17 1.79
N CYS A 351 -40.63 27.26 1.26
CA CYS A 351 -41.51 27.23 0.09
C CYS A 351 -40.67 27.23 -1.19
N PRO A 352 -40.77 26.22 -2.07
CA PRO A 352 -40.01 26.20 -3.30
C PRO A 352 -40.46 27.25 -4.33
N ASN A 353 -41.60 27.87 -4.17
CA ASN A 353 -42.17 28.87 -5.08
C ASN A 353 -41.89 30.31 -4.64
N CYS A 354 -42.18 30.66 -3.40
CA CYS A 354 -42.05 32.04 -2.93
C CYS A 354 -40.99 32.24 -1.84
N GLN A 355 -40.16 31.24 -1.56
CA GLN A 355 -39.06 31.22 -0.57
C GLN A 355 -39.46 31.54 0.86
N PHE A 356 -40.76 31.63 1.15
CA PHE A 356 -41.21 31.77 2.53
C PHE A 356 -40.63 30.64 3.40
N THR A 357 -40.00 30.99 4.52
CA THR A 357 -39.34 30.05 5.43
C THR A 357 -39.86 30.24 6.87
N HIS A 358 -39.99 29.12 7.60
CA HIS A 358 -40.36 29.12 9.01
C HIS A 358 -39.50 28.09 9.77
N PHE A 359 -38.66 28.58 10.69
CA PHE A 359 -37.78 27.77 11.52
C PHE A 359 -38.41 27.41 12.85
N TYR A 360 -38.08 26.20 13.33
CA TYR A 360 -38.35 25.73 14.69
C TYR A 360 -37.05 25.65 15.47
N THR A 361 -36.87 26.53 16.46
CA THR A 361 -35.60 26.70 17.18
C THR A 361 -35.71 26.44 18.68
N GLN A 362 -36.88 26.03 19.17
CA GLN A 362 -37.13 25.79 20.57
C GLN A 362 -37.20 24.31 20.96
N GLY A 363 -36.72 23.42 20.08
CA GLY A 363 -36.72 21.99 20.31
C GLY A 363 -38.09 21.31 20.10
N GLU A 364 -39.00 21.97 19.36
CA GLU A 364 -40.35 21.43 19.08
C GLU A 364 -40.28 20.19 18.19
N TYR A 365 -39.27 20.10 17.32
CA TYR A 365 -39.02 18.97 16.44
C TYR A 365 -37.54 18.62 16.43
N SER A 366 -37.21 17.34 16.39
CA SER A 366 -35.83 16.85 16.31
C SER A 366 -35.26 16.91 14.89
N SER A 367 -36.14 16.85 13.89
CA SER A 367 -35.74 16.83 12.49
C SER A 367 -36.82 17.43 11.61
N GLY A 368 -36.43 17.99 10.46
CA GLY A 368 -37.37 18.40 9.43
C GLY A 368 -38.25 17.26 8.91
N PHE A 369 -37.79 16.01 8.99
CA PHE A 369 -38.60 14.83 8.61
C PHE A 369 -39.81 14.62 9.52
N ASP A 370 -39.76 15.07 10.77
CA ASP A 370 -40.88 14.94 11.75
C ASP A 370 -41.96 15.99 11.54
N LEU A 371 -41.71 16.98 10.68
CA LEU A 371 -42.68 18.03 10.40
C LEU A 371 -43.89 17.49 9.61
N PRO A 372 -45.14 17.84 9.96
CA PRO A 372 -46.29 17.46 9.16
C PRO A 372 -46.31 18.19 7.81
N ASP A 373 -47.00 17.62 6.82
CA ASP A 373 -47.18 18.29 5.54
C ASP A 373 -47.97 19.60 5.70
N LYS A 374 -47.41 20.66 5.09
CA LYS A 374 -48.00 22.01 5.25
C LYS A 374 -47.96 22.78 3.91
N LYS A 375 -49.02 23.46 3.59
CA LYS A 375 -49.09 24.41 2.48
C LYS A 375 -48.54 25.77 2.90
N CYS A 376 -47.87 26.44 1.99
CA CYS A 376 -47.34 27.77 2.21
C CYS A 376 -48.47 28.78 2.51
N PRO A 377 -48.41 29.54 3.61
CA PRO A 377 -49.43 30.50 3.93
C PRO A 377 -49.49 31.70 2.98
N LYS A 378 -48.42 31.94 2.20
CA LYS A 378 -48.33 33.03 1.23
C LYS A 378 -48.85 32.65 -0.16
N CYS A 379 -48.56 31.44 -0.64
CA CYS A 379 -48.86 31.07 -2.03
C CYS A 379 -49.53 29.71 -2.22
N GLY A 380 -49.86 29.00 -1.15
CA GLY A 380 -50.57 27.73 -1.19
C GLY A 380 -49.76 26.52 -1.68
N THR A 381 -48.50 26.69 -2.12
CA THR A 381 -47.63 25.61 -2.58
C THR A 381 -47.28 24.68 -1.42
N LEU A 382 -47.19 23.37 -1.62
CA LEU A 382 -46.67 22.42 -0.64
C LEU A 382 -45.24 22.79 -0.26
N MET A 383 -44.96 22.95 1.01
CA MET A 383 -43.62 23.35 1.49
C MET A 383 -42.71 22.15 1.62
N VAL A 384 -41.42 22.38 1.39
CA VAL A 384 -40.35 21.40 1.66
C VAL A 384 -40.09 21.42 3.17
N LYS A 385 -39.99 20.23 3.76
CA LYS A 385 -39.61 19.98 5.15
C LYS A 385 -38.12 19.69 5.16
N ASP A 386 -37.35 20.41 5.97
CA ASP A 386 -35.90 20.35 5.93
C ASP A 386 -35.29 20.66 7.31
N GLY A 387 -33.99 20.39 7.48
CA GLY A 387 -33.22 20.75 8.66
C GLY A 387 -33.09 19.64 9.70
N HIS A 388 -31.88 19.51 10.28
CA HIS A 388 -31.52 18.45 11.24
C HIS A 388 -30.84 18.98 12.51
N ASP A 389 -30.72 20.30 12.66
CA ASP A 389 -30.13 21.00 13.82
C ASP A 389 -28.74 20.46 14.22
N ILE A 390 -27.81 20.36 13.23
CA ILE A 390 -26.49 19.81 13.46
C ILE A 390 -25.47 20.95 13.62
N PRO A 391 -24.71 20.99 14.74
CA PRO A 391 -23.70 22.02 14.96
C PRO A 391 -22.53 21.91 13.96
N PHE A 392 -22.06 23.04 13.41
CA PHE A 392 -20.90 23.10 12.51
C PHE A 392 -19.62 22.54 13.14
N GLN A 393 -19.46 22.67 14.44
CA GLN A 393 -18.31 22.16 15.21
C GLN A 393 -18.14 20.65 15.08
N THR A 394 -19.17 19.92 14.73
CA THR A 394 -19.09 18.48 14.43
C THR A 394 -18.17 18.19 13.25
N PHE A 395 -18.08 19.10 12.28
CA PHE A 395 -17.25 18.92 11.08
C PHE A 395 -15.84 19.50 11.23
N LEU A 396 -15.71 20.81 11.42
CA LEU A 396 -14.41 21.49 11.46
C LEU A 396 -13.90 21.77 12.89
N GLY A 397 -14.56 21.22 13.92
CA GLY A 397 -14.18 21.42 15.31
C GLY A 397 -14.53 22.80 15.86
N PHE A 398 -14.33 23.02 17.16
CA PHE A 398 -14.68 24.28 17.84
C PHE A 398 -13.90 25.50 17.35
N LYS A 399 -12.65 25.29 16.87
CA LYS A 399 -11.80 26.36 16.30
C LYS A 399 -11.99 26.53 14.78
N GLY A 400 -12.80 25.67 14.15
CA GLY A 400 -13.03 25.67 12.71
C GLY A 400 -11.80 25.35 11.85
N ASN A 401 -10.76 24.75 12.41
CA ASN A 401 -9.48 24.50 11.76
C ASN A 401 -9.14 22.98 11.62
N LYS A 402 -10.04 22.11 12.00
CA LYS A 402 -9.92 20.67 11.71
C LYS A 402 -9.99 20.48 10.19
N VAL A 403 -9.10 19.67 9.63
CA VAL A 403 -9.10 19.37 8.20
C VAL A 403 -10.43 18.71 7.81
N PRO A 404 -11.11 19.19 6.75
CA PRO A 404 -12.34 18.58 6.28
C PRO A 404 -12.12 17.13 5.83
N ASP A 405 -12.96 16.25 6.35
CA ASP A 405 -13.05 14.85 5.93
C ASP A 405 -14.41 14.68 5.24
N ILE A 406 -14.39 14.66 3.91
CA ILE A 406 -15.60 14.65 3.08
C ILE A 406 -15.74 13.29 2.44
N ASP A 407 -16.63 12.47 3.00
CA ASP A 407 -16.96 11.13 2.55
C ASP A 407 -18.28 11.08 1.75
#